data_b86660608aeea5e6a5ec1ec40bd27a19
#
_entry.id   b86660608aeea5e6a5ec1ec40bd27a19
#
_cell.length_a   1.000
_cell.length_b   1.000
_cell.length_c   1.000
_cell.angle_alpha   90.00
_cell.angle_beta   90.00
_cell.angle_gamma   90.00
#
_symmetry.space_group_name_H-M   'P 1'
#
loop_
_entity.id
_entity.type
_entity.pdbx_description
1 polymer ?
#
loop_
_entity_poly.entity_id
_entity_poly.type
_entity_poly.pdbx_seq_one_letter_code
_entity_poly.pdbx_strand_id
1 'polypeptide(L)'
;MTNTSIGNLAGGFIAAALSVLLVHQGMQWVLTQTGLVKLEPWSFRPIAPFNVPALVNSVFWGGLWGVLFAAIWDKIPGSAMWIRGLIYGVLILLISNWTLLPLIKGKIFGQANQALFAGFVPARMLAGLLILGAFGAATGAIYSLLK
;
A
#
# COMPACT_ATOMS: atom_id res chain seq x y z
N MET A 1 -21.17 -12.04 12.71
CA MET A 1 -19.76 -12.47 12.79
C MET A 1 -19.34 -12.94 11.42
N THR A 2 -18.56 -12.17 10.72
CA THR A 2 -17.98 -12.62 9.45
C THR A 2 -17.01 -13.75 9.75
N ASN A 3 -17.31 -14.92 9.20
CA ASN A 3 -16.47 -16.11 9.35
C ASN A 3 -15.18 -15.82 8.54
N THR A 4 -14.13 -15.34 9.22
CA THR A 4 -12.84 -15.07 8.60
C THR A 4 -12.17 -16.40 8.28
N SER A 5 -12.56 -16.99 7.17
CA SER A 5 -11.97 -18.25 6.70
C SER A 5 -10.56 -18.01 6.17
N ILE A 6 -9.71 -19.03 6.19
CA ILE A 6 -8.37 -18.99 5.59
C ILE A 6 -8.49 -18.61 4.10
N GLY A 7 -9.53 -19.05 3.40
CA GLY A 7 -9.79 -18.68 2.01
C GLY A 7 -10.00 -17.18 1.84
N ASN A 8 -10.74 -16.52 2.73
CA ASN A 8 -10.93 -15.07 2.69
C ASN A 8 -9.63 -14.30 2.94
N LEU A 9 -8.80 -14.77 3.88
CA LEU A 9 -7.49 -14.17 4.15
C LEU A 9 -6.55 -14.32 2.94
N ALA A 10 -6.52 -15.51 2.34
CA ALA A 10 -5.75 -15.75 1.11
C ALA A 10 -6.26 -14.88 -0.05
N GLY A 11 -7.58 -14.75 -0.21
CA GLY A 11 -8.20 -13.83 -1.15
C GLY A 11 -7.78 -12.38 -0.95
N GLY A 12 -7.69 -11.94 0.31
CA GLY A 12 -7.17 -10.62 0.67
C GLY A 12 -5.72 -10.42 0.25
N PHE A 13 -4.86 -11.41 0.53
CA PHE A 13 -3.46 -11.38 0.09
C PHE A 13 -3.34 -11.25 -1.44
N ILE A 14 -4.06 -12.11 -2.18
CA ILE A 14 -4.03 -12.13 -3.65
C ILE A 14 -4.55 -10.80 -4.21
N ALA A 15 -5.68 -10.30 -3.70
CA ALA A 15 -6.25 -9.03 -4.13
C ALA A 15 -5.26 -7.88 -3.99
N ALA A 16 -4.60 -7.78 -2.85
CA ALA A 16 -3.64 -6.72 -2.60
C ALA A 16 -2.33 -6.91 -3.37
N ALA A 17 -1.82 -8.14 -3.52
CA ALA A 17 -0.66 -8.44 -4.35
C ALA A 17 -0.88 -8.02 -5.81
N LEU A 18 -2.04 -8.34 -6.38
CA LEU A 18 -2.44 -7.89 -7.71
C LEU A 18 -2.57 -6.36 -7.79
N SER A 19 -3.15 -5.74 -6.76
CA SER A 19 -3.27 -4.29 -6.67
C SER A 19 -1.90 -3.61 -6.62
N VAL A 20 -0.90 -4.21 -5.95
CA VAL A 20 0.48 -3.70 -5.99
C VAL A 20 1.03 -3.77 -7.40
N LEU A 21 0.97 -4.93 -8.04
CA LEU A 21 1.58 -5.15 -9.36
C LEU A 21 0.98 -4.26 -10.44
N LEU A 22 -0.33 -4.04 -10.42
CA LEU A 22 -1.05 -3.35 -11.47
C LEU A 22 -1.30 -1.87 -11.13
N VAL A 23 -1.93 -1.60 -9.99
CA VAL A 23 -2.45 -0.26 -9.67
C VAL A 23 -1.44 0.58 -8.93
N HIS A 24 -0.82 0.06 -7.88
CA HIS A 24 0.19 0.79 -7.10
C HIS A 24 1.41 1.14 -7.97
N GLN A 25 1.96 0.17 -8.68
CA GLN A 25 3.10 0.41 -9.59
C GLN A 25 2.67 1.24 -10.82
N GLY A 26 1.50 0.99 -11.37
CA GLY A 26 0.95 1.77 -12.48
C GLY A 26 0.74 3.24 -12.11
N MET A 27 0.23 3.53 -10.93
CA MET A 27 0.09 4.90 -10.44
C MET A 27 1.46 5.57 -10.25
N GLN A 28 2.45 4.86 -9.71
CA GLN A 28 3.83 5.37 -9.63
C GLN A 28 4.38 5.73 -11.01
N TRP A 29 4.11 4.89 -12.02
CA TRP A 29 4.52 5.16 -13.40
C TRP A 29 3.85 6.44 -13.93
N VAL A 30 2.53 6.57 -13.78
CA VAL A 30 1.78 7.76 -14.22
C VAL A 30 2.34 9.02 -13.56
N LEU A 31 2.53 9.02 -12.25
CA LEU A 31 3.01 10.18 -11.51
C LEU A 31 4.47 10.55 -11.88
N THR A 32 5.26 9.57 -12.25
CA THR A 32 6.62 9.82 -12.78
C THR A 32 6.56 10.46 -14.16
N GLN A 33 5.67 10.00 -15.05
CA GLN A 33 5.48 10.59 -16.39
C GLN A 33 4.97 12.04 -16.33
N THR A 34 4.14 12.36 -15.33
CA THR A 34 3.67 13.74 -15.13
C THR A 34 4.73 14.67 -14.52
N GLY A 35 5.85 14.13 -14.07
CA GLY A 35 6.90 14.90 -13.41
C GLY A 35 6.59 15.30 -11.96
N LEU A 36 5.47 14.83 -11.40
CA LEU A 36 5.08 15.17 -10.02
C LEU A 36 6.09 14.62 -9.01
N VAL A 37 6.56 13.39 -9.21
CA VAL A 37 7.59 12.72 -8.40
C VAL A 37 8.48 11.86 -9.31
N LYS A 38 9.68 11.53 -8.82
CA LYS A 38 10.57 10.58 -9.48
C LYS A 38 10.53 9.27 -8.71
N LEU A 39 9.89 8.26 -9.29
CA LEU A 39 9.78 6.92 -8.72
C LEU A 39 10.30 5.89 -9.73
N GLU A 40 10.60 4.69 -9.23
CA GLU A 40 11.07 3.56 -10.04
C GLU A 40 10.03 2.43 -9.97
N PRO A 41 8.93 2.52 -10.73
CA PRO A 41 7.91 1.45 -10.74
C PRO A 41 8.52 0.15 -11.24
N TRP A 42 7.99 -0.96 -10.72
CA TRP A 42 8.46 -2.34 -11.02
C TRP A 42 9.96 -2.57 -10.82
N SER A 43 10.60 -1.81 -9.92
CA SER A 43 12.03 -1.90 -9.68
C SER A 43 12.42 -3.20 -8.97
N PHE A 44 13.45 -3.86 -9.48
CA PHE A 44 14.11 -4.99 -8.82
C PHE A 44 15.38 -4.58 -8.06
N ARG A 45 15.61 -3.26 -7.89
CA ARG A 45 16.74 -2.78 -7.10
C ARG A 45 16.65 -3.33 -5.67
N PRO A 46 17.75 -3.87 -5.13
CA PRO A 46 17.79 -4.31 -3.74
C PRO A 46 17.60 -3.13 -2.79
N ILE A 47 16.78 -3.30 -1.76
CA ILE A 47 16.56 -2.30 -0.72
C ILE A 47 17.13 -2.76 0.62
N ALA A 48 17.82 -1.84 1.29
CA ALA A 48 18.34 -2.08 2.63
C ALA A 48 17.21 -2.29 3.66
N PRO A 49 17.44 -3.01 4.77
CA PRO A 49 18.71 -3.64 5.15
C PRO A 49 18.93 -5.07 4.61
N PHE A 50 17.89 -5.71 4.06
CA PHE A 50 17.92 -7.14 3.73
C PHE A 50 18.21 -7.42 2.25
N ASN A 51 18.45 -6.39 1.44
CA ASN A 51 18.72 -6.50 0.00
C ASN A 51 17.61 -7.23 -0.78
N VAL A 52 16.37 -7.14 -0.33
CA VAL A 52 15.21 -7.69 -1.02
C VAL A 52 14.88 -6.80 -2.22
N PRO A 53 14.56 -7.36 -3.41
CA PRO A 53 14.11 -6.55 -4.54
C PRO A 53 12.88 -5.71 -4.18
N ALA A 54 12.89 -4.43 -4.56
CA ALA A 54 11.85 -3.46 -4.16
C ALA A 54 10.44 -3.92 -4.52
N LEU A 55 10.25 -4.48 -5.72
CA LEU A 55 8.94 -5.00 -6.14
C LEU A 55 8.49 -6.18 -5.27
N VAL A 56 9.38 -7.14 -5.00
CA VAL A 56 9.08 -8.31 -4.15
C VAL A 56 8.69 -7.85 -2.75
N ASN A 57 9.44 -6.92 -2.18
CA ASN A 57 9.12 -6.31 -0.89
C ASN A 57 7.73 -5.64 -0.90
N SER A 58 7.42 -4.89 -1.94
CA SER A 58 6.13 -4.19 -2.07
C SER A 58 4.96 -5.17 -2.20
N VAL A 59 5.12 -6.24 -2.98
CA VAL A 59 4.09 -7.29 -3.15
C VAL A 59 3.86 -8.04 -1.84
N PHE A 60 4.94 -8.40 -1.14
CA PHE A 60 4.85 -9.11 0.14
C PHE A 60 4.10 -8.28 1.20
N TRP A 61 4.56 -7.05 1.44
CA TRP A 61 3.92 -6.18 2.43
C TRP A 61 2.52 -5.75 2.02
N GLY A 62 2.31 -5.46 0.73
CA GLY A 62 0.98 -5.18 0.20
C GLY A 62 0.04 -6.36 0.41
N GLY A 63 0.50 -7.59 0.15
CA GLY A 63 -0.26 -8.81 0.43
C GLY A 63 -0.64 -8.96 1.91
N LEU A 64 0.29 -8.70 2.84
CA LEU A 64 -0.01 -8.72 4.28
C LEU A 64 -1.05 -7.66 4.67
N TRP A 65 -0.98 -6.46 4.11
CA TRP A 65 -2.03 -5.46 4.28
C TRP A 65 -3.38 -5.94 3.73
N GLY A 66 -3.37 -6.70 2.64
CA GLY A 66 -4.57 -7.33 2.10
C GLY A 66 -5.17 -8.39 3.02
N VAL A 67 -4.34 -9.19 3.70
CA VAL A 67 -4.80 -10.12 4.76
C VAL A 67 -5.50 -9.36 5.88
N LEU A 68 -4.90 -8.26 6.34
CA LEU A 68 -5.51 -7.42 7.38
C LEU A 68 -6.83 -6.80 6.88
N PHE A 69 -6.87 -6.31 5.63
CA PHE A 69 -8.10 -5.81 5.04
C PHE A 69 -9.20 -6.87 5.05
N ALA A 70 -8.89 -8.11 4.63
CA ALA A 70 -9.83 -9.21 4.64
C ALA A 70 -10.34 -9.57 6.04
N ALA A 71 -9.54 -9.32 7.08
CA ALA A 71 -9.93 -9.57 8.45
C ALA A 71 -10.86 -8.48 9.05
N ILE A 72 -10.81 -7.24 8.54
CA ILE A 72 -11.48 -6.09 9.17
C ILE A 72 -12.40 -5.28 8.25
N TRP A 73 -12.56 -5.67 6.97
CA TRP A 73 -13.29 -4.88 5.99
C TRP A 73 -14.73 -4.54 6.40
N ASP A 74 -15.39 -5.40 7.18
CA ASP A 74 -16.75 -5.21 7.68
C ASP A 74 -16.85 -4.08 8.72
N LYS A 75 -15.74 -3.73 9.37
CA LYS A 75 -15.63 -2.63 10.33
C LYS A 75 -15.28 -1.29 9.67
N ILE A 76 -14.85 -1.32 8.41
CA ILE A 76 -14.50 -0.11 7.66
C ILE A 76 -15.77 0.50 7.08
N PRO A 77 -16.07 1.80 7.30
CA PRO A 77 -17.26 2.44 6.76
C PRO A 77 -17.20 2.51 5.23
N GLY A 78 -18.35 2.41 4.60
CA GLY A 78 -18.50 2.50 3.14
C GLY A 78 -19.58 1.58 2.60
N SER A 79 -20.28 2.02 1.57
CA SER A 79 -21.36 1.25 0.92
C SER A 79 -20.84 0.19 -0.03
N ALA A 80 -19.71 0.45 -0.69
CA ALA A 80 -19.07 -0.46 -1.63
C ALA A 80 -17.67 -0.87 -1.15
N MET A 81 -17.22 -2.06 -1.60
CA MET A 81 -15.92 -2.59 -1.18
C MET A 81 -14.74 -1.72 -1.63
N TRP A 82 -14.81 -1.13 -2.82
CA TRP A 82 -13.76 -0.22 -3.27
C TRP A 82 -13.66 1.06 -2.42
N ILE A 83 -14.80 1.56 -1.88
CA ILE A 83 -14.81 2.71 -0.95
C ILE A 83 -14.13 2.32 0.37
N ARG A 84 -14.47 1.14 0.91
CA ARG A 84 -13.80 0.61 2.11
C ARG A 84 -12.30 0.42 1.88
N GLY A 85 -11.94 -0.10 0.72
CA GLY A 85 -10.55 -0.23 0.30
C GLY A 85 -9.85 1.13 0.18
N LEU A 86 -10.49 2.15 -0.41
CA LEU A 86 -9.94 3.50 -0.50
C LEU A 86 -9.65 4.07 0.90
N ILE A 87 -10.61 4.01 1.80
CA ILE A 87 -10.45 4.47 3.19
C ILE A 87 -9.29 3.72 3.86
N TYR A 88 -9.24 2.40 3.67
CA TYR A 88 -8.17 1.56 4.20
C TYR A 88 -6.80 1.95 3.64
N GLY A 89 -6.69 2.21 2.34
CA GLY A 89 -5.46 2.68 1.70
C GLY A 89 -4.96 4.00 2.28
N VAL A 90 -5.86 4.95 2.54
CA VAL A 90 -5.53 6.21 3.23
C VAL A 90 -5.06 5.96 4.66
N LEU A 91 -5.69 5.04 5.39
CA LEU A 91 -5.24 4.66 6.75
C LEU A 91 -3.84 4.05 6.74
N ILE A 92 -3.54 3.16 5.77
CA ILE A 92 -2.19 2.62 5.59
C ILE A 92 -1.18 3.75 5.32
N LEU A 93 -1.52 4.71 4.48
CA LEU A 93 -0.67 5.86 4.20
C LEU A 93 -0.33 6.62 5.48
N LEU A 94 -1.34 7.01 6.25
CA LEU A 94 -1.16 7.80 7.46
C LEU A 94 -0.37 7.05 8.53
N ILE A 95 -0.75 5.81 8.82
CA ILE A 95 -0.18 5.04 9.92
C ILE A 95 1.16 4.44 9.52
N SER A 96 1.22 3.75 8.40
CA SER A 96 2.42 3.03 7.97
C SER A 96 3.42 3.94 7.26
N ASN A 97 3.06 4.47 6.10
CA ASN A 97 4.02 5.12 5.22
C ASN A 97 4.49 6.48 5.74
N TRP A 98 3.61 7.24 6.36
CA TRP A 98 3.94 8.57 6.85
C TRP A 98 4.44 8.61 8.30
N THR A 99 4.20 7.55 9.07
CA THR A 99 4.56 7.51 10.48
C THR A 99 5.49 6.35 10.82
N LEU A 100 5.02 5.10 10.74
CA LEU A 100 5.77 3.95 11.23
C LEU A 100 7.02 3.66 10.40
N LEU A 101 6.94 3.64 9.08
CA LEU A 101 8.09 3.32 8.22
C LEU A 101 9.23 4.32 8.36
N PRO A 102 9.01 5.64 8.35
CA PRO A 102 10.07 6.61 8.62
C PRO A 102 10.69 6.43 10.02
N LEU A 103 9.88 6.16 11.04
CA LEU A 103 10.40 5.92 12.39
C LEU A 103 11.24 4.64 12.47
N ILE A 104 10.75 3.54 11.91
CA ILE A 104 11.47 2.26 11.90
C ILE A 104 12.78 2.40 11.12
N LYS A 105 12.71 2.92 9.90
CA LYS A 105 13.89 3.08 9.05
C LYS A 105 14.92 4.04 9.65
N GLY A 106 14.47 5.17 10.19
CA GLY A 106 15.36 6.15 10.77
C GLY A 106 15.93 5.73 12.10
N LYS A 107 15.09 5.32 13.06
CA LYS A 107 15.52 5.05 14.45
C LYS A 107 16.06 3.64 14.67
N ILE A 108 15.50 2.63 13.99
CA ILE A 108 15.91 1.24 14.19
C ILE A 108 17.02 0.85 13.22
N PHE A 109 16.88 1.19 11.93
CA PHE A 109 17.86 0.83 10.91
C PHE A 109 18.86 1.94 10.59
N GLY A 110 18.78 3.10 11.24
CA GLY A 110 19.74 4.20 11.07
C GLY A 110 19.79 4.79 9.66
N GLN A 111 18.74 4.63 8.87
CA GLN A 111 18.70 5.16 7.51
C GLN A 111 18.50 6.67 7.53
N ALA A 112 19.34 7.39 6.78
CA ALA A 112 19.23 8.84 6.64
C ALA A 112 17.97 9.28 5.87
N ASN A 113 17.58 10.56 6.03
CA ASN A 113 16.52 11.22 5.26
C ASN A 113 15.12 10.62 5.40
N GLN A 114 14.81 10.05 6.57
CA GLN A 114 13.48 9.52 6.89
C GLN A 114 12.60 10.62 7.49
N ALA A 115 11.78 11.26 6.67
CA ALA A 115 10.89 12.34 7.11
C ALA A 115 9.47 11.81 7.38
N LEU A 116 8.90 12.22 8.53
CA LEU A 116 7.49 11.99 8.85
C LEU A 116 6.61 12.80 7.88
N PHE A 117 5.40 12.28 7.59
CA PHE A 117 4.41 12.93 6.73
C PHE A 117 4.99 13.42 5.39
N ALA A 118 5.82 12.60 4.76
CA ALA A 118 6.51 12.94 3.50
C ALA A 118 7.31 14.26 3.55
N GLY A 119 7.73 14.69 4.76
CA GLY A 119 8.41 15.95 5.00
C GLY A 119 7.55 17.19 4.73
N PHE A 120 6.23 17.05 4.74
CA PHE A 120 5.26 18.09 4.39
C PHE A 120 5.48 18.68 2.99
N VAL A 121 6.06 17.90 2.08
CA VAL A 121 6.23 18.30 0.67
C VAL A 121 4.93 17.99 -0.09
N PRO A 122 4.18 18.98 -0.59
CA PRO A 122 2.86 18.79 -1.17
C PRO A 122 2.82 17.74 -2.31
N ALA A 123 3.80 17.77 -3.21
CA ALA A 123 3.88 16.81 -4.30
C ALA A 123 4.02 15.36 -3.81
N ARG A 124 4.83 15.13 -2.76
CA ARG A 124 5.01 13.80 -2.16
C ARG A 124 3.76 13.35 -1.40
N MET A 125 3.10 14.29 -0.71
CA MET A 125 1.86 14.00 0.01
C MET A 125 0.74 13.62 -0.97
N LEU A 126 0.58 14.38 -2.05
CA LEU A 126 -0.38 14.08 -3.10
C LEU A 126 -0.09 12.73 -3.77
N ALA A 127 1.18 12.47 -4.10
CA ALA A 127 1.59 11.20 -4.67
C ALA A 127 1.25 10.03 -3.73
N GLY A 128 1.54 10.15 -2.44
CA GLY A 128 1.17 9.14 -1.45
C GLY A 128 -0.33 8.85 -1.42
N LEU A 129 -1.15 9.91 -1.38
CA LEU A 129 -2.61 9.78 -1.39
C LEU A 129 -3.13 9.08 -2.66
N LEU A 130 -2.62 9.45 -3.83
CA LEU A 130 -3.02 8.84 -5.10
C LEU A 130 -2.58 7.38 -5.19
N ILE A 131 -1.34 7.06 -4.81
CA ILE A 131 -0.81 5.70 -4.88
C ILE A 131 -1.53 4.77 -3.90
N LEU A 132 -1.60 5.14 -2.62
CA LEU A 132 -2.18 4.29 -1.59
C LEU A 132 -3.71 4.29 -1.63
N GLY A 133 -4.33 5.40 -2.01
CA GLY A 133 -5.78 5.47 -2.24
C GLY A 133 -6.20 4.56 -3.40
N ALA A 134 -5.53 4.65 -4.54
CA ALA A 134 -5.78 3.78 -5.69
C ALA A 134 -5.51 2.30 -5.38
N PHE A 135 -4.39 2.00 -4.69
CA PHE A 135 -4.05 0.66 -4.21
C PHE A 135 -5.17 0.09 -3.33
N GLY A 136 -5.61 0.86 -2.34
CA GLY A 136 -6.67 0.42 -1.43
C GLY A 136 -8.00 0.20 -2.15
N ALA A 137 -8.42 1.13 -3.02
CA ALA A 137 -9.64 1.00 -3.80
C ALA A 137 -9.62 -0.26 -4.70
N ALA A 138 -8.51 -0.51 -5.38
CA ALA A 138 -8.32 -1.69 -6.20
C ALA A 138 -8.33 -2.98 -5.37
N THR A 139 -7.68 -2.97 -4.20
CA THR A 139 -7.69 -4.10 -3.26
C THR A 139 -9.12 -4.45 -2.85
N GLY A 140 -9.92 -3.44 -2.46
CA GLY A 140 -11.33 -3.65 -2.12
C GLY A 140 -12.14 -4.19 -3.28
N ALA A 141 -11.98 -3.61 -4.49
CA ALA A 141 -12.69 -4.06 -5.68
C ALA A 141 -12.34 -5.51 -6.05
N ILE A 142 -11.05 -5.86 -6.12
CA ILE A 142 -10.59 -7.22 -6.46
C ILE A 142 -11.02 -8.22 -5.38
N TYR A 143 -10.87 -7.86 -4.10
CA TYR A 143 -11.29 -8.70 -2.99
C TYR A 143 -12.79 -9.03 -3.06
N SER A 144 -13.63 -8.09 -3.51
CA SER A 144 -15.07 -8.34 -3.66
C SER A 144 -15.40 -9.44 -4.68
N LEU A 145 -14.49 -9.73 -5.60
CA LEU A 145 -14.62 -10.78 -6.60
C LEU A 145 -14.08 -12.14 -6.12
N LEU A 146 -13.26 -12.16 -5.07
CA LEU A 146 -12.57 -13.35 -4.57
C LEU A 146 -13.17 -13.93 -3.28
N LYS A 147 -14.00 -13.16 -2.57
CA LYS A 147 -14.62 -13.59 -1.31
C LYS A 147 -15.92 -14.39 -1.51
#